data_6dc1edf3dbfa3bc8464f49cfc63c2a21
#
_entry.id   6dc1edf3dbfa3bc8464f49cfc63c2a21
#
_cell.length_a   1.000
_cell.length_b   1.000
_cell.length_c   1.000
_cell.angle_alpha   90.00
_cell.angle_beta   90.00
_cell.angle_gamma   90.00
#
_symmetry.space_group_name_H-M   'P 1'
#
loop_
_entity.id
_entity.type
_entity.pdbx_description
1 polymer ?
#
loop_
_entity_poly.entity_id
_entity_poly.type
_entity_poly.pdbx_seq_one_letter_code
_entity_poly.pdbx_strand_id
1 'polypeptide(L)'
;GYTMSDGAYLGMVNGKVKFKAAGVTGLVDASEVQIVDYANANTISCYKTSGGSLYHYVANLISQYSNYYSKTYVGNKPASLSDNATYYSYDGHYFYADFKTMIQDYKNGVYTNAVNSNAPYYNYFQYLPARTKTSITAAQFDQYTSSQVASGKLLNAGASLVSNQNKYGVN
;
A
#
# COMPACT_ATOMS: atom_id res chain seq x y z
N GLY A 1 18.51 -1.07 1.69
CA GLY A 1 17.56 -0.33 0.88
C GLY A 1 17.49 1.12 1.36
N TYR A 2 17.55 2.02 0.46
CA TYR A 2 17.38 3.44 0.76
C TYR A 2 15.90 3.70 0.96
N THR A 3 15.47 3.78 2.20
CA THR A 3 14.10 4.16 2.49
C THR A 3 14.08 5.59 3.01
N MET A 4 13.75 6.49 2.12
CA MET A 4 13.36 7.84 2.49
C MET A 4 11.86 7.88 2.86
N SER A 5 11.26 6.73 3.11
CA SER A 5 9.84 6.62 3.44
C SER A 5 9.60 7.03 4.89
N ASP A 6 8.54 7.75 5.09
CA ASP A 6 8.00 8.01 6.42
C ASP A 6 7.16 6.84 6.95
N GLY A 7 6.93 6.86 8.24
CA GLY A 7 6.09 5.89 8.96
C GLY A 7 5.41 6.52 10.16
N ALA A 8 4.45 5.82 10.72
CA ALA A 8 3.79 6.23 11.94
C ALA A 8 4.69 6.00 13.16
N TYR A 9 4.98 7.06 13.90
CA TYR A 9 5.60 6.96 15.23
C TYR A 9 4.56 6.54 16.27
N LEU A 10 4.79 5.42 16.94
CA LEU A 10 3.85 4.84 17.91
C LEU A 10 4.36 4.93 19.36
N GLY A 11 5.51 5.56 19.59
CA GLY A 11 6.10 5.74 20.90
C GLY A 11 7.44 5.02 21.06
N MET A 12 7.93 4.98 22.31
CA MET A 12 9.18 4.30 22.67
C MET A 12 8.89 3.02 23.45
N VAL A 13 9.63 1.96 23.16
CA VAL A 13 9.57 0.67 23.88
C VAL A 13 11.00 0.19 24.10
N ASN A 14 11.39 0.07 25.36
CA ASN A 14 12.74 -0.39 25.75
C ASN A 14 13.88 0.38 25.04
N GLY A 15 13.74 1.70 24.93
CA GLY A 15 14.75 2.57 24.29
C GLY A 15 14.73 2.55 22.76
N LYS A 16 13.85 1.79 22.12
CA LYS A 16 13.67 1.73 20.67
C LYS A 16 12.40 2.47 20.22
N VAL A 17 12.43 3.00 19.03
CA VAL A 17 11.25 3.59 18.39
C VAL A 17 10.33 2.50 17.90
N LYS A 18 9.08 2.51 18.38
CA LYS A 18 8.00 1.70 17.84
C LYS A 18 7.38 2.44 16.66
N PHE A 19 7.27 1.78 15.53
CA PHE A 19 6.74 2.37 14.29
C PHE A 19 5.77 1.44 13.56
N LYS A 20 4.99 2.00 12.65
CA LYS A 20 4.27 1.26 11.61
C LYS A 20 4.58 1.85 10.23
N ALA A 21 5.03 1.02 9.31
CA ALA A 21 5.27 1.36 7.91
C ALA A 21 5.10 0.13 7.02
N ALA A 22 4.59 0.31 5.81
CA ALA A 22 4.37 -0.77 4.83
C ALA A 22 3.65 -2.01 5.41
N GLY A 23 2.67 -1.79 6.29
CA GLY A 23 1.90 -2.86 6.93
C GLY A 23 2.61 -3.55 8.11
N VAL A 24 3.86 -3.23 8.37
CA VAL A 24 4.65 -3.82 9.46
C VAL A 24 4.68 -2.90 10.67
N THR A 25 4.38 -3.44 11.84
CA THR A 25 4.67 -2.79 13.12
C THR A 25 5.94 -3.39 13.70
N GLY A 26 6.92 -2.55 14.00
CA GLY A 26 8.23 -3.01 14.46
C GLY A 26 8.90 -2.05 15.44
N LEU A 27 10.11 -2.42 15.83
CA LEU A 27 11.01 -1.60 16.66
C LEU A 27 12.30 -1.33 15.88
N VAL A 28 12.81 -0.11 15.97
CA VAL A 28 14.05 0.32 15.34
C VAL A 28 14.87 1.15 16.35
N ASP A 29 16.18 1.11 16.25
CA ASP A 29 17.04 1.92 17.09
C ASP A 29 16.80 3.42 16.82
N ALA A 30 16.73 4.22 17.87
CA ALA A 30 16.42 5.64 17.73
C ALA A 30 17.48 6.42 16.92
N SER A 31 18.71 5.89 16.84
CA SER A 31 19.79 6.44 16.01
C SER A 31 19.63 6.22 14.51
N GLU A 32 18.77 5.26 14.12
CA GLU A 32 18.53 4.90 12.71
C GLU A 32 17.38 5.69 12.07
N VAL A 33 16.65 6.50 12.85
CA VAL A 33 15.48 7.21 12.38
C VAL A 33 15.43 8.65 12.90
N GLN A 34 14.78 9.53 12.16
CA GLN A 34 14.42 10.87 12.60
C GLN A 34 12.95 10.89 13.01
N ILE A 35 12.66 11.28 14.25
CA ILE A 35 11.30 11.56 14.69
C ILE A 35 10.98 13.00 14.34
N VAL A 36 9.92 13.20 13.57
CA VAL A 36 9.45 14.52 13.11
C VAL A 36 8.05 14.74 13.65
N ASP A 37 7.86 15.85 14.36
CA ASP A 37 6.52 16.27 14.76
C ASP A 37 5.65 16.56 13.54
N TYR A 38 4.39 16.17 13.61
CA TYR A 38 3.43 16.38 12.52
C TYR A 38 3.36 17.85 12.07
N ALA A 39 3.43 18.79 13.00
CA ALA A 39 3.40 20.22 12.71
C ALA A 39 4.64 20.71 11.93
N ASN A 40 5.74 19.97 11.97
CA ASN A 40 7.01 20.30 11.31
C ASN A 40 7.25 19.48 10.03
N ALA A 41 6.31 18.61 9.67
CA ALA A 41 6.38 17.88 8.42
C ALA A 41 5.96 18.77 7.25
N ASN A 42 6.81 18.88 6.23
CA ASN A 42 6.50 19.63 5.01
C ASN A 42 5.58 18.87 4.07
N THR A 43 5.66 17.54 4.10
CA THR A 43 4.74 16.65 3.38
C THR A 43 4.70 15.30 4.10
N ILE A 44 3.70 14.47 3.80
CA ILE A 44 3.52 13.15 4.41
C ILE A 44 3.03 12.20 3.32
N SER A 45 3.52 10.96 3.34
CA SER A 45 3.03 9.92 2.44
C SER A 45 1.53 9.73 2.62
N CYS A 46 0.83 9.62 1.50
CA CYS A 46 -0.62 9.56 1.49
C CYS A 46 -1.14 8.77 0.29
N TYR A 47 -2.42 8.50 0.31
CA TYR A 47 -3.16 8.00 -0.83
C TYR A 47 -4.06 9.11 -1.37
N LYS A 48 -4.18 9.19 -2.68
CA LYS A 48 -5.12 10.12 -3.34
C LYS A 48 -5.98 9.36 -4.32
N THR A 49 -7.22 9.77 -4.40
CA THR A 49 -8.20 9.23 -5.35
C THR A 49 -8.40 10.22 -6.50
N SER A 50 -8.54 9.70 -7.71
CA SER A 50 -8.86 10.51 -8.89
C SER A 50 -9.43 9.62 -9.99
N GLY A 51 -10.57 10.01 -10.58
CA GLY A 51 -11.19 9.29 -11.70
C GLY A 51 -11.49 7.82 -11.38
N GLY A 52 -11.93 7.52 -10.15
CA GLY A 52 -12.20 6.15 -9.72
C GLY A 52 -10.96 5.32 -9.37
N SER A 53 -9.77 5.90 -9.46
CA SER A 53 -8.49 5.23 -9.20
C SER A 53 -7.90 5.64 -7.86
N LEU A 54 -7.11 4.75 -7.27
CA LEU A 54 -6.32 4.96 -6.05
C LEU A 54 -4.84 5.04 -6.39
N TYR A 55 -4.17 6.06 -5.88
CA TYR A 55 -2.72 6.28 -6.04
C TYR A 55 -2.04 6.41 -4.70
N HIS A 56 -0.87 5.80 -4.55
CA HIS A 56 0.01 5.97 -3.41
C HIS A 56 1.09 7.02 -3.73
N TYR A 57 1.20 8.02 -2.89
CA TYR A 57 2.20 9.08 -2.95
C TYR A 57 3.18 8.90 -1.80
N VAL A 58 4.45 8.67 -2.10
CA VAL A 58 5.52 8.54 -1.09
C VAL A 58 6.21 9.88 -0.93
N ALA A 59 6.22 10.41 0.28
CA ALA A 59 6.86 11.67 0.61
C ALA A 59 8.39 11.58 0.50
N ASN A 60 9.02 12.70 0.14
CA ASN A 60 10.45 12.82 0.07
C ASN A 60 10.98 13.56 1.30
N LEU A 61 11.71 12.87 2.20
CA LEU A 61 12.33 13.45 3.41
C LEU A 61 11.41 14.49 4.08
N ILE A 62 10.41 14.01 4.78
CA ILE A 62 9.24 14.79 5.25
C ILE A 62 9.56 16.09 5.99
N SER A 63 10.73 16.20 6.61
CA SER A 63 11.20 17.41 7.30
C SER A 63 11.91 18.43 6.40
N GLN A 64 12.23 18.06 5.16
CA GLN A 64 13.07 18.88 4.26
C GLN A 64 12.33 19.32 3.00
N TYR A 65 11.50 18.46 2.42
CA TYR A 65 10.90 18.70 1.10
C TYR A 65 9.37 18.70 1.14
N SER A 66 8.78 19.53 0.28
CA SER A 66 7.32 19.61 0.10
C SER A 66 6.83 18.83 -1.12
N ASN A 67 7.59 17.83 -1.57
CA ASN A 67 7.26 17.04 -2.75
C ASN A 67 7.19 15.54 -2.44
N TYR A 68 6.66 14.80 -3.39
CA TYR A 68 6.61 13.35 -3.34
C TYR A 68 7.75 12.74 -4.15
N TYR A 69 8.40 11.72 -3.59
CA TYR A 69 9.42 10.92 -4.25
C TYR A 69 8.82 10.08 -5.38
N SER A 70 7.64 9.50 -5.15
CA SER A 70 6.96 8.69 -6.15
C SER A 70 5.44 8.82 -6.06
N LYS A 71 4.80 8.55 -7.20
CA LYS A 71 3.37 8.35 -7.35
C LYS A 71 3.15 7.00 -8.03
N THR A 72 2.43 6.10 -7.40
CA THR A 72 2.17 4.75 -7.92
C THR A 72 0.66 4.50 -7.99
N TYR A 73 0.19 4.02 -9.13
CA TYR A 73 -1.18 3.50 -9.25
C TYR A 73 -1.30 2.21 -8.43
N VAL A 74 -2.31 2.16 -7.58
CA VAL A 74 -2.55 1.02 -6.68
C VAL A 74 -3.65 0.11 -7.23
N GLY A 75 -4.67 0.69 -7.82
CA GLY A 75 -5.84 -0.03 -8.32
C GLY A 75 -7.09 0.85 -8.35
N ASN A 76 -8.24 0.26 -8.52
CA ASN A 76 -9.51 0.96 -8.39
C ASN A 76 -9.71 1.40 -6.93
N LYS A 77 -10.24 2.60 -6.73
CA LYS A 77 -10.58 3.05 -5.40
C LYS A 77 -11.74 2.22 -4.83
N PRO A 78 -11.70 1.83 -3.55
CA PRO A 78 -12.86 1.20 -2.92
C PRO A 78 -14.04 2.17 -2.83
N ALA A 79 -15.25 1.64 -2.83
CA ALA A 79 -16.50 2.43 -2.82
C ALA A 79 -16.62 3.34 -1.59
N SER A 80 -16.01 2.94 -0.47
CA SER A 80 -15.97 3.71 0.77
C SER A 80 -15.16 5.01 0.70
N LEU A 81 -14.25 5.13 -0.28
CA LEU A 81 -13.48 6.36 -0.46
C LEU A 81 -14.18 7.31 -1.45
N SER A 82 -14.23 8.59 -1.12
CA SER A 82 -14.66 9.64 -2.04
C SER A 82 -13.63 9.81 -3.16
N ASP A 83 -14.05 10.31 -4.31
CA ASP A 83 -13.12 10.67 -5.38
C ASP A 83 -12.52 12.07 -5.14
N ASN A 84 -11.37 12.35 -5.75
CA ASN A 84 -10.62 13.60 -5.58
C ASN A 84 -10.32 13.96 -4.11
N ALA A 85 -10.01 12.95 -3.29
CA ALA A 85 -9.74 13.09 -1.87
C ALA A 85 -8.35 12.54 -1.49
N THR A 86 -7.85 12.99 -0.33
CA THR A 86 -6.60 12.51 0.26
C THR A 86 -6.89 11.70 1.50
N TYR A 87 -6.20 10.58 1.63
CA TYR A 87 -6.29 9.66 2.76
C TYR A 87 -4.91 9.27 3.27
N TYR A 88 -4.82 8.91 4.54
CA TYR A 88 -3.59 8.43 5.18
C TYR A 88 -3.71 6.95 5.51
N SER A 89 -2.63 6.21 5.26
CA SER A 89 -2.51 4.79 5.61
C SER A 89 -1.04 4.38 5.55
N TYR A 90 -0.57 3.62 6.54
CA TYR A 90 0.74 2.98 6.53
C TYR A 90 0.65 1.46 6.42
N ASP A 91 -0.54 0.92 6.11
CA ASP A 91 -0.71 -0.51 5.79
C ASP A 91 -1.32 -0.75 4.41
N GLY A 92 -1.88 0.28 3.78
CA GLY A 92 -2.55 0.17 2.50
C GLY A 92 -3.90 -0.55 2.53
N HIS A 93 -4.39 -0.89 3.74
CA HIS A 93 -5.65 -1.61 3.94
C HIS A 93 -6.74 -0.73 4.53
N TYR A 94 -6.39 0.06 5.54
CA TYR A 94 -7.30 0.95 6.24
C TYR A 94 -6.90 2.40 5.99
N PHE A 95 -7.86 3.20 5.51
CA PHE A 95 -7.64 4.58 5.09
C PHE A 95 -8.31 5.55 6.05
N TYR A 96 -7.63 6.63 6.36
CA TYR A 96 -8.08 7.66 7.28
C TYR A 96 -8.11 9.03 6.60
N ALA A 97 -9.18 9.79 6.84
CA ALA A 97 -9.27 11.17 6.38
C ALA A 97 -8.41 12.13 7.21
N ASP A 98 -8.11 11.77 8.48
CA ASP A 98 -7.30 12.55 9.39
C ASP A 98 -6.07 11.77 9.88
N PHE A 99 -4.89 12.38 9.75
CA PHE A 99 -3.62 11.76 10.13
C PHE A 99 -3.53 11.46 11.64
N LYS A 100 -3.95 12.39 12.49
CA LYS A 100 -3.87 12.22 13.95
C LYS A 100 -4.77 11.10 14.43
N THR A 101 -5.96 10.97 13.86
CA THR A 101 -6.90 9.88 14.13
C THR A 101 -6.29 8.52 13.74
N MET A 102 -5.61 8.43 12.59
CA MET A 102 -4.88 7.24 12.19
C MET A 102 -3.82 6.85 13.22
N ILE A 103 -2.99 7.81 13.65
CA ILE A 103 -1.94 7.54 14.66
C ILE A 103 -2.54 7.04 15.96
N GLN A 104 -3.66 7.62 16.41
CA GLN A 104 -4.33 7.20 17.64
C GLN A 104 -4.85 5.76 17.53
N ASP A 105 -5.51 5.42 16.43
CA ASP A 105 -5.98 4.05 16.18
C ASP A 105 -4.81 3.07 16.16
N TYR A 106 -3.72 3.39 15.48
CA TYR A 106 -2.53 2.53 15.44
C TYR A 106 -1.89 2.31 16.81
N LYS A 107 -1.86 3.35 17.67
CA LYS A 107 -1.39 3.22 19.07
C LYS A 107 -2.27 2.29 19.90
N ASN A 108 -3.57 2.32 19.64
CA ASN A 108 -4.56 1.48 20.31
C ASN A 108 -4.68 0.06 19.68
N GLY A 109 -4.02 -0.19 18.55
CA GLY A 109 -4.10 -1.46 17.83
C GLY A 109 -5.48 -1.73 17.20
N VAL A 110 -6.20 -0.68 16.82
CA VAL A 110 -7.54 -0.75 16.23
C VAL A 110 -7.60 0.04 14.92
N TYR A 111 -8.70 -0.14 14.16
CA TYR A 111 -8.97 0.54 12.89
C TYR A 111 -10.39 1.13 12.84
N THR A 112 -10.99 1.35 13.98
CA THR A 112 -12.41 1.71 14.14
C THR A 112 -12.77 3.04 13.49
N ASN A 113 -11.81 3.97 13.41
CA ASN A 113 -12.01 5.29 12.82
C ASN A 113 -11.54 5.38 11.36
N ALA A 114 -11.13 4.27 10.75
CA ALA A 114 -10.85 4.23 9.32
C ALA A 114 -12.15 4.42 8.51
N VAL A 115 -12.06 5.12 7.38
CA VAL A 115 -13.22 5.35 6.48
C VAL A 115 -13.79 4.03 5.98
N ASN A 116 -12.94 3.02 5.83
CA ASN A 116 -13.29 1.68 5.39
C ASN A 116 -13.11 0.62 6.51
N SER A 117 -13.41 0.97 7.75
CA SER A 117 -13.21 0.11 8.93
C SER A 117 -13.85 -1.27 8.82
N ASN A 118 -14.98 -1.38 8.12
CA ASN A 118 -15.72 -2.64 7.93
C ASN A 118 -15.28 -3.45 6.69
N ALA A 119 -14.45 -2.86 5.82
CA ALA A 119 -14.04 -3.46 4.55
C ALA A 119 -12.59 -3.06 4.22
N PRO A 120 -11.58 -3.74 4.80
CA PRO A 120 -10.19 -3.46 4.49
C PRO A 120 -9.94 -3.66 2.99
N TYR A 121 -9.15 -2.75 2.41
CA TYR A 121 -8.78 -2.80 1.01
C TYR A 121 -7.63 -3.77 0.80
N TYR A 122 -7.75 -4.63 -0.19
CA TYR A 122 -6.68 -5.51 -0.65
C TYR A 122 -6.49 -5.32 -2.14
N ASN A 123 -5.29 -4.95 -2.54
CA ASN A 123 -4.90 -5.03 -3.93
C ASN A 123 -4.42 -6.45 -4.22
N TYR A 124 -5.13 -7.16 -5.07
CA TYR A 124 -4.82 -8.53 -5.43
C TYR A 124 -3.37 -8.74 -5.86
N PHE A 125 -2.82 -7.81 -6.64
CA PHE A 125 -1.47 -7.94 -7.19
C PHE A 125 -0.35 -7.71 -6.18
N GLN A 126 -0.62 -7.02 -5.06
CA GLN A 126 0.36 -6.77 -4.01
C GLN A 126 0.50 -7.92 -3.01
N TYR A 127 -0.54 -8.74 -2.87
CA TYR A 127 -0.66 -9.68 -1.75
C TYR A 127 -0.92 -11.13 -2.18
N LEU A 128 -0.95 -11.42 -3.48
CA LEU A 128 -1.01 -12.79 -3.96
C LEU A 128 0.29 -13.52 -3.60
N PRO A 129 0.25 -14.51 -2.71
CA PRO A 129 1.43 -15.29 -2.43
C PRO A 129 1.85 -16.02 -3.69
N ALA A 130 3.12 -15.90 -4.09
CA ALA A 130 3.67 -16.55 -5.27
C ALA A 130 3.58 -18.11 -5.26
N ARG A 131 3.13 -18.68 -4.15
CA ARG A 131 2.94 -20.14 -3.97
C ARG A 131 1.47 -20.57 -3.86
N THR A 132 0.55 -19.76 -4.35
CA THR A 132 -0.88 -20.08 -4.34
C THR A 132 -1.34 -20.38 -5.76
N LYS A 133 -2.00 -21.51 -5.95
CA LYS A 133 -2.64 -21.84 -7.25
C LYS A 133 -3.89 -20.98 -7.43
N THR A 134 -4.08 -20.51 -8.65
CA THR A 134 -5.32 -19.84 -9.06
C THR A 134 -6.21 -20.83 -9.83
N SER A 135 -7.51 -20.57 -9.86
CA SER A 135 -8.48 -21.29 -10.67
C SER A 135 -8.65 -20.69 -12.08
N ILE A 136 -7.86 -19.67 -12.43
CA ILE A 136 -7.90 -19.04 -13.75
C ILE A 136 -7.49 -20.05 -14.81
N THR A 137 -8.27 -20.16 -15.89
CA THR A 137 -7.92 -20.92 -17.05
C THR A 137 -6.98 -20.16 -18.00
N ALA A 138 -6.24 -20.86 -18.83
CA ALA A 138 -5.40 -20.25 -19.86
C ALA A 138 -6.18 -19.26 -20.73
N ALA A 139 -7.39 -19.66 -21.17
CA ALA A 139 -8.24 -18.82 -22.01
C ALA A 139 -8.68 -17.51 -21.29
N GLN A 140 -9.03 -17.59 -20.00
CA GLN A 140 -9.37 -16.39 -19.21
C GLN A 140 -8.17 -15.45 -19.06
N PHE A 141 -6.98 -16.00 -18.84
CA PHE A 141 -5.76 -15.20 -18.78
C PHE A 141 -5.48 -14.49 -20.11
N ASP A 142 -5.53 -15.24 -21.21
CA ASP A 142 -5.26 -14.71 -22.55
C ASP A 142 -6.30 -13.66 -22.98
N GLN A 143 -7.57 -13.88 -22.64
CA GLN A 143 -8.64 -12.91 -22.87
C GLN A 143 -8.40 -11.61 -22.11
N TYR A 144 -8.03 -11.71 -20.83
CA TYR A 144 -7.73 -10.53 -20.02
C TYR A 144 -6.54 -9.76 -20.57
N THR A 145 -5.41 -10.42 -20.83
CA THR A 145 -4.21 -9.74 -21.35
C THR A 145 -4.44 -9.09 -22.70
N SER A 146 -5.20 -9.74 -23.60
CA SER A 146 -5.57 -9.17 -24.90
C SER A 146 -6.46 -7.93 -24.77
N SER A 147 -7.29 -7.86 -23.71
CA SER A 147 -8.14 -6.70 -23.45
C SER A 147 -7.37 -5.49 -22.90
N GLN A 148 -6.18 -5.72 -22.31
CA GLN A 148 -5.40 -4.66 -21.65
C GLN A 148 -4.33 -4.06 -22.56
N VAL A 149 -3.74 -4.85 -23.45
CA VAL A 149 -2.63 -4.41 -24.31
C VAL A 149 -2.71 -5.01 -25.71
N ALA A 150 -2.32 -4.25 -26.72
CA ALA A 150 -2.28 -4.70 -28.10
C ALA A 150 -1.03 -5.56 -28.42
N SER A 151 0.03 -5.45 -27.61
CA SER A 151 1.28 -6.22 -27.77
C SER A 151 1.97 -6.40 -26.41
N GLY A 152 2.68 -7.50 -26.24
CA GLY A 152 3.43 -7.78 -25.01
C GLY A 152 3.80 -9.26 -24.87
N LYS A 153 4.78 -9.54 -24.02
CA LYS A 153 5.29 -10.90 -23.78
C LYS A 153 4.28 -11.83 -23.07
N LEU A 154 3.28 -11.26 -22.41
CA LEU A 154 2.24 -12.04 -21.73
C LEU A 154 1.05 -12.40 -22.61
N LEU A 155 0.96 -11.82 -23.82
CA LEU A 155 -0.08 -12.22 -24.76
C LEU A 155 0.08 -13.70 -25.18
N ASN A 156 -1.01 -14.46 -25.09
CA ASN A 156 -1.05 -15.89 -25.39
C ASN A 156 -0.11 -16.75 -24.51
N ALA A 157 0.26 -16.25 -23.31
CA ALA A 157 1.10 -16.97 -22.37
C ALA A 157 0.31 -17.87 -21.40
N GLY A 158 -1.02 -17.83 -21.44
CA GLY A 158 -1.90 -18.49 -20.47
C GLY A 158 -1.66 -19.99 -20.35
N ALA A 159 -1.50 -20.69 -21.46
CA ALA A 159 -1.24 -22.15 -21.45
C ALA A 159 0.08 -22.48 -20.72
N SER A 160 1.14 -21.72 -20.99
CA SER A 160 2.44 -21.90 -20.34
C SER A 160 2.38 -21.60 -18.83
N LEU A 161 1.74 -20.49 -18.47
CA LEU A 161 1.62 -20.08 -17.07
C LEU A 161 0.80 -21.07 -16.25
N VAL A 162 -0.36 -21.49 -16.74
CA VAL A 162 -1.22 -22.48 -16.06
C VAL A 162 -0.52 -23.84 -15.95
N SER A 163 0.22 -24.27 -17.00
CA SER A 163 1.01 -25.50 -16.94
C SER A 163 2.11 -25.42 -15.87
N ASN A 164 2.83 -24.31 -15.80
CA ASN A 164 3.88 -24.10 -14.80
C ASN A 164 3.31 -23.99 -13.38
N GLN A 165 2.18 -23.31 -13.20
CA GLN A 165 1.45 -23.29 -11.93
C GLN A 165 1.12 -24.70 -11.45
N ASN A 166 0.61 -25.54 -12.33
CA ASN A 166 0.25 -26.92 -12.00
C ASN A 166 1.46 -27.78 -11.67
N LYS A 167 2.57 -27.56 -12.36
CA LYS A 167 3.81 -28.30 -12.16
C LYS A 167 4.58 -27.90 -10.90
N TYR A 168 4.65 -26.61 -10.62
CA TYR A 168 5.52 -26.07 -9.58
C TYR A 168 4.77 -25.50 -8.36
N GLY A 169 3.47 -25.38 -8.42
CA GLY A 169 2.64 -24.82 -7.34
C GLY A 169 2.87 -23.34 -7.07
N VAL A 170 3.24 -22.58 -8.12
CA VAL A 170 3.52 -21.14 -8.05
C VAL A 170 2.65 -20.38 -9.06
N ASN A 171 2.31 -19.13 -8.74
CA ASN A 171 1.62 -18.18 -9.62
C ASN A 171 2.63 -17.39 -10.43
#